data_e6955219fac1974ff5fbcdc573adc2f2
#
_entry.id   e6955219fac1974ff5fbcdc573adc2f2
#
_cell.length_a   1.000
_cell.length_b   1.000
_cell.length_c   1.000
_cell.angle_alpha   90.00
_cell.angle_beta   90.00
_cell.angle_gamma   90.00
#
_symmetry.space_group_name_H-M   'P 1'
#
loop_
_entity.id
_entity.type
_entity.pdbx_description
1 polymer ?
#
loop_
_entity_poly.entity_id
_entity_poly.type
_entity_poly.pdbx_seq_one_letter_code
_entity_poly.pdbx_strand_id
1 'polypeptide(L)'
;MSTEPVEEEPFLYIYRLKLGAGPEYDRRHANVWPELLKILTTAGISDYQIWRHEEIVVCRLRARNGFIKATAILSSSEVQQKWSASLADLFESVVDTEGQPLWLNEVFRFDS
;
A
#
# COMPACT_ATOMS: atom_id res chain seq x y z
N MET A 1 -23.81 -22.20 -1.35
CA MET A 1 -22.85 -21.15 -1.04
C MET A 1 -21.45 -21.62 -1.39
N SER A 2 -20.73 -20.77 -2.02
CA SER A 2 -19.37 -21.12 -2.37
C SER A 2 -18.48 -21.16 -1.13
N THR A 3 -17.70 -22.20 -0.99
CA THR A 3 -16.68 -22.26 0.05
C THR A 3 -15.32 -21.85 -0.48
N GLU A 4 -15.27 -21.55 -1.78
CA GLU A 4 -14.08 -21.05 -2.39
C GLU A 4 -13.74 -19.70 -1.82
N PRO A 5 -12.45 -19.43 -1.54
CA PRO A 5 -12.06 -18.06 -1.23
C PRO A 5 -12.39 -17.22 -2.44
N VAL A 6 -13.26 -16.25 -2.28
CA VAL A 6 -13.49 -15.29 -3.33
C VAL A 6 -12.22 -14.48 -3.45
N GLU A 7 -11.77 -14.31 -4.68
CA GLU A 7 -10.61 -13.47 -4.89
C GLU A 7 -10.93 -12.07 -4.43
N GLU A 8 -10.12 -11.56 -3.50
CA GLU A 8 -10.36 -10.26 -2.92
C GLU A 8 -10.28 -9.17 -3.97
N GLU A 9 -11.20 -8.22 -3.89
CA GLU A 9 -11.09 -7.02 -4.69
C GLU A 9 -9.83 -6.29 -4.27
N PRO A 10 -9.11 -5.70 -5.21
CA PRO A 10 -7.92 -4.96 -4.84
C PRO A 10 -8.27 -3.70 -4.07
N PHE A 11 -7.39 -3.34 -3.15
CA PHE A 11 -7.47 -2.07 -2.43
C PHE A 11 -6.65 -1.06 -3.21
N LEU A 12 -7.24 0.09 -3.48
CA LEU A 12 -6.58 1.16 -4.21
C LEU A 12 -6.63 2.43 -3.38
N TYR A 13 -5.47 3.06 -3.21
CA TYR A 13 -5.39 4.29 -2.45
C TYR A 13 -4.21 5.11 -2.96
N ILE A 14 -4.14 6.37 -2.55
CA ILE A 14 -3.08 7.26 -2.97
C ILE A 14 -2.36 7.85 -1.77
N TYR A 15 -1.15 8.33 -2.02
CA TYR A 15 -0.47 9.23 -1.11
C TYR A 15 -0.04 10.47 -1.87
N ARG A 16 0.32 11.50 -1.11
CA ARG A 16 0.99 12.66 -1.67
C ARG A 16 2.37 12.76 -1.07
N LEU A 17 3.36 12.96 -1.93
CA LEU A 17 4.73 13.20 -1.52
C LEU A 17 4.97 14.69 -1.41
N LYS A 18 6.00 15.07 -0.67
CA LYS A 18 6.45 16.45 -0.64
C LYS A 18 6.98 16.82 -2.02
N LEU A 19 6.92 18.10 -2.32
CA LEU A 19 7.37 18.60 -3.62
C LEU A 19 8.82 18.17 -3.88
N GLY A 20 9.04 17.57 -5.04
CA GLY A 20 10.36 17.12 -5.46
C GLY A 20 10.84 15.81 -4.86
N ALA A 21 10.04 15.16 -4.02
CA ALA A 21 10.45 13.91 -3.36
C ALA A 21 10.31 12.66 -4.24
N GLY A 22 9.67 12.78 -5.42
CA GLY A 22 9.41 11.63 -6.28
C GLY A 22 10.64 10.80 -6.64
N PRO A 23 11.71 11.40 -7.17
CA PRO A 23 12.89 10.62 -7.55
C PRO A 23 13.52 9.86 -6.39
N GLU A 24 13.54 10.46 -5.19
CA GLU A 24 14.07 9.77 -4.01
C GLU A 24 13.15 8.62 -3.59
N TYR A 25 11.85 8.80 -3.71
CA TYR A 25 10.88 7.75 -3.44
C TYR A 25 11.15 6.56 -4.36
N ASP A 26 11.33 6.82 -5.67
CA ASP A 26 11.62 5.76 -6.63
C ASP A 26 12.92 5.04 -6.29
N ARG A 27 13.94 5.81 -5.93
CA ARG A 27 15.25 5.25 -5.61
C ARG A 27 15.18 4.30 -4.43
N ARG A 28 14.45 4.66 -3.39
CA ARG A 28 14.32 3.82 -2.20
C ARG A 28 13.52 2.54 -2.52
N HIS A 29 12.57 2.62 -3.44
CA HIS A 29 11.79 1.45 -3.84
C HIS A 29 12.50 0.54 -4.85
N ALA A 30 13.63 0.97 -5.40
CA ALA A 30 14.42 0.12 -6.26
C ALA A 30 15.11 -1.02 -5.49
N ASN A 31 15.26 -0.84 -4.17
CA ASN A 31 15.93 -1.83 -3.31
C ASN A 31 15.10 -2.09 -2.06
N VAL A 32 13.92 -2.66 -2.25
CA VAL A 32 13.05 -3.02 -1.14
C VAL A 32 13.70 -4.14 -0.33
N TRP A 33 13.67 -4.01 0.98
CA TRP A 33 14.33 -4.97 1.88
C TRP A 33 13.69 -6.35 1.77
N PRO A 34 14.51 -7.42 1.66
CA PRO A 34 13.95 -8.78 1.59
C PRO A 34 13.07 -9.13 2.78
N GLU A 35 13.42 -8.66 3.97
CA GLU A 35 12.64 -8.92 5.17
C GLU A 35 11.24 -8.27 5.07
N LEU A 36 11.16 -7.12 4.41
CA LEU A 36 9.86 -6.47 4.19
C LEU A 36 9.00 -7.30 3.26
N LEU A 37 9.58 -7.84 2.20
CA LEU A 37 8.84 -8.69 1.26
C LEU A 37 8.30 -9.93 1.97
N LYS A 38 9.04 -10.47 2.91
CA LYS A 38 8.59 -11.62 3.70
C LYS A 38 7.39 -11.27 4.55
N ILE A 39 7.41 -10.13 5.22
CA ILE A 39 6.28 -9.75 6.08
C ILE A 39 5.04 -9.41 5.27
N LEU A 40 5.20 -8.86 4.06
CA LEU A 40 4.08 -8.63 3.18
C LEU A 40 3.41 -9.96 2.83
N THR A 41 4.20 -10.98 2.51
CA THR A 41 3.68 -12.31 2.23
C THR A 41 2.97 -12.89 3.44
N THR A 42 3.55 -12.78 4.61
CA THR A 42 2.95 -13.26 5.86
C THR A 42 1.62 -12.57 6.12
N ALA A 43 1.51 -11.29 5.80
CA ALA A 43 0.28 -10.54 5.97
C ALA A 43 -0.79 -10.89 4.94
N GLY A 44 -0.48 -11.74 3.97
CA GLY A 44 -1.44 -12.15 2.95
C GLY A 44 -1.55 -11.18 1.80
N ILE A 45 -0.59 -10.28 1.67
CA ILE A 45 -0.59 -9.29 0.60
C ILE A 45 -0.02 -9.90 -0.68
N SER A 46 -0.66 -9.61 -1.79
CA SER A 46 -0.22 -10.05 -3.10
C SER A 46 -0.57 -8.98 -4.14
N ASP A 47 0.02 -9.09 -5.30
CA ASP A 47 -0.25 -8.17 -6.42
C ASP A 47 -0.12 -6.71 -5.99
N TYR A 48 0.90 -6.42 -5.23
CA TYR A 48 1.14 -5.07 -4.72
C TYR A 48 1.91 -4.30 -5.78
N GLN A 49 1.30 -3.25 -6.29
CA GLN A 49 1.89 -2.42 -7.32
C GLN A 49 1.78 -0.96 -6.91
N ILE A 50 2.80 -0.20 -7.24
CA ILE A 50 2.85 1.22 -6.92
C ILE A 50 3.19 1.96 -8.20
N TRP A 51 2.42 3.01 -8.50
CA TRP A 51 2.68 3.91 -9.62
C TRP A 51 2.82 5.32 -9.09
N ARG A 52 3.54 6.13 -9.79
CA ARG A 52 3.77 7.51 -9.41
C ARG A 52 3.68 8.44 -10.60
N HIS A 53 3.08 9.60 -10.37
CA HIS A 53 3.14 10.73 -11.28
C HIS A 53 3.41 11.97 -10.45
N GLU A 54 4.60 12.58 -10.62
CA GLU A 54 5.03 13.72 -9.83
C GLU A 54 4.95 13.37 -8.34
N GLU A 55 4.15 14.11 -7.56
CA GLU A 55 4.00 13.86 -6.13
C GLU A 55 2.83 12.95 -5.78
N ILE A 56 2.13 12.42 -6.77
CA ILE A 56 1.00 11.52 -6.52
C ILE A 56 1.46 10.08 -6.69
N VAL A 57 1.23 9.28 -5.65
CA VAL A 57 1.55 7.86 -5.66
C VAL A 57 0.25 7.08 -5.58
N VAL A 58 0.07 6.12 -6.49
CA VAL A 58 -1.11 5.26 -6.52
C VAL A 58 -0.67 3.85 -6.15
N CYS A 59 -1.38 3.27 -5.19
CA CYS A 59 -1.06 1.93 -4.70
C CYS A 59 -2.24 1.00 -4.95
N ARG A 60 -1.93 -0.23 -5.36
CA ARG A 60 -2.91 -1.29 -5.54
C ARG A 60 -2.36 -2.55 -4.91
N LEU A 61 -3.16 -3.21 -4.09
CA LEU A 61 -2.76 -4.48 -3.51
C LEU A 61 -3.97 -5.36 -3.25
N ARG A 62 -3.72 -6.65 -3.10
CA ARG A 62 -4.73 -7.60 -2.66
C ARG A 62 -4.34 -8.08 -1.28
N ALA A 63 -5.32 -8.30 -0.42
CA ALA A 63 -5.10 -8.80 0.92
C ALA A 63 -6.00 -10.01 1.14
N ARG A 64 -5.41 -11.21 1.18
CA ARG A 64 -6.15 -12.46 1.26
C ARG A 64 -7.15 -12.51 2.41
N ASN A 65 -6.77 -12.01 3.56
CA ASN A 65 -7.61 -12.05 4.76
C ASN A 65 -8.22 -10.70 5.10
N GLY A 66 -8.23 -9.80 4.13
CA GLY A 66 -8.77 -8.47 4.30
C GLY A 66 -7.75 -7.45 4.76
N PHE A 67 -8.08 -6.19 4.54
CA PHE A 67 -7.16 -5.10 4.83
C PHE A 67 -6.87 -4.94 6.31
N ILE A 68 -7.90 -5.12 7.16
CA ILE A 68 -7.74 -4.93 8.60
C ILE A 68 -6.73 -5.91 9.18
N LYS A 69 -6.85 -7.20 8.81
CA LYS A 69 -5.90 -8.22 9.30
C LYS A 69 -4.49 -7.97 8.75
N ALA A 70 -4.39 -7.62 7.47
CA ALA A 70 -3.10 -7.34 6.88
C ALA A 70 -2.42 -6.17 7.59
N THR A 71 -3.18 -5.11 7.83
CA THR A 71 -2.66 -3.92 8.51
C THR A 71 -2.23 -4.24 9.94
N ALA A 72 -2.99 -5.08 10.65
CA ALA A 72 -2.64 -5.46 12.00
C ALA A 72 -1.30 -6.21 12.04
N ILE A 73 -1.08 -7.12 11.10
CA ILE A 73 0.18 -7.85 11.00
C ILE A 73 1.34 -6.90 10.67
N LEU A 74 1.13 -6.02 9.70
CA LEU A 74 2.17 -5.09 9.29
C LEU A 74 2.53 -4.10 10.39
N SER A 75 1.52 -3.55 11.08
CA SER A 75 1.79 -2.54 12.10
C SER A 75 2.47 -3.13 13.33
N SER A 76 2.37 -4.44 13.56
CA SER A 76 3.10 -5.09 14.64
C SER A 76 4.50 -5.52 14.22
N SER A 77 4.87 -5.37 12.95
CA SER A 77 6.16 -5.78 12.44
C SER A 77 7.20 -4.68 12.63
N GLU A 78 8.30 -5.02 13.27
CA GLU A 78 9.42 -4.10 13.46
C GLU A 78 10.02 -3.68 12.11
N VAL A 79 10.11 -4.62 11.17
CA VAL A 79 10.63 -4.33 9.83
C VAL A 79 9.73 -3.32 9.11
N GLN A 80 8.42 -3.52 9.17
CA GLN A 80 7.48 -2.59 8.55
C GLN A 80 7.57 -1.20 9.18
N GLN A 81 7.69 -1.15 10.50
CA GLN A 81 7.83 0.12 11.21
C GLN A 81 9.09 0.86 10.78
N LYS A 82 10.20 0.15 10.66
CA LYS A 82 11.46 0.74 10.21
C LYS A 82 11.37 1.22 8.77
N TRP A 83 10.73 0.44 7.91
CA TRP A 83 10.56 0.83 6.52
C TRP A 83 9.71 2.10 6.41
N SER A 84 8.58 2.13 7.12
CA SER A 84 7.71 3.31 7.13
C SER A 84 8.43 4.53 7.67
N ALA A 85 9.21 4.36 8.75
CA ALA A 85 9.98 5.46 9.32
C ALA A 85 11.02 5.98 8.33
N SER A 86 11.62 5.08 7.53
CA SER A 86 12.64 5.48 6.55
C SER A 86 12.07 6.30 5.41
N LEU A 87 10.75 6.23 5.18
CA LEU A 87 10.09 6.98 4.12
C LEU A 87 9.33 8.20 4.62
N ALA A 88 9.17 8.32 5.94
CA ALA A 88 8.26 9.33 6.52
C ALA A 88 8.60 10.76 6.10
N ASP A 89 9.87 11.06 5.89
CA ASP A 89 10.31 12.39 5.49
C ASP A 89 9.89 12.78 4.07
N LEU A 90 9.46 11.80 3.27
CA LEU A 90 9.07 12.05 1.89
C LEU A 90 7.59 12.37 1.72
N PHE A 91 6.77 12.05 2.73
CA PHE A 91 5.32 12.16 2.59
C PHE A 91 4.76 13.49 3.06
N GLU A 92 3.81 14.01 2.30
CA GLU A 92 3.01 15.15 2.70
C GLU A 92 1.70 14.68 3.34
N SER A 93 1.02 13.71 2.71
CA SER A 93 -0.17 13.14 3.30
C SER A 93 -0.33 11.69 2.89
N VAL A 94 -0.68 10.85 3.86
CA VAL A 94 -0.92 9.42 3.64
C VAL A 94 -2.28 8.99 4.16
N VAL A 95 -2.93 9.85 4.95
CA VAL A 95 -4.25 9.57 5.52
C VAL A 95 -5.12 10.81 5.40
N ASP A 96 -6.43 10.60 5.51
CA ASP A 96 -7.39 11.69 5.52
C ASP A 96 -7.54 12.27 6.94
N THR A 97 -8.49 13.17 7.13
CA THR A 97 -8.71 13.82 8.42
C THR A 97 -9.18 12.86 9.50
N GLU A 98 -9.65 11.68 9.12
CA GLU A 98 -10.10 10.65 10.07
C GLU A 98 -9.08 9.54 10.26
N GLY A 99 -7.88 9.72 9.73
CA GLY A 99 -6.81 8.74 9.87
C GLY A 99 -6.93 7.54 8.96
N GLN A 100 -7.82 7.59 7.96
CA GLN A 100 -8.00 6.51 7.00
C GLN A 100 -7.13 6.72 5.78
N PRO A 101 -6.70 5.64 5.11
CA PRO A 101 -6.00 5.80 3.84
C PRO A 101 -6.84 6.60 2.85
N LEU A 102 -6.17 7.24 1.90
CA LEU A 102 -6.86 8.02 0.88
C LEU A 102 -7.39 7.06 -0.18
N TRP A 103 -8.50 6.42 0.14
CA TRP A 103 -9.09 5.38 -0.69
C TRP A 103 -9.56 5.93 -2.02
N LEU A 104 -9.37 5.14 -3.08
CA LEU A 104 -9.95 5.42 -4.38
C LEU A 104 -11.26 4.67 -4.47
N ASN A 105 -12.31 5.37 -4.85
CA ASN A 105 -13.63 4.78 -5.01
C ASN A 105 -13.88 4.48 -6.48
N GLU A 106 -14.29 3.26 -6.78
CA GLU A 106 -14.62 2.90 -8.14
C GLU A 106 -15.87 3.70 -8.56
N VAL A 107 -15.77 4.42 -9.64
CA VAL A 107 -16.90 5.23 -10.15
C VAL A 107 -17.48 4.69 -11.44
N PHE A 108 -16.80 3.73 -12.06
CA PHE A 108 -17.27 3.11 -13.28
C PHE A 108 -16.59 1.79 -13.49
N ARG A 109 -17.35 0.83 -13.93
CA ARG A 109 -16.82 -0.49 -14.30
C ARG A 109 -17.55 -0.97 -15.55
N PHE A 110 -16.81 -1.50 -16.49
CA PHE A 110 -17.38 -2.12 -17.69
C PHE A 110 -16.86 -3.55 -17.75
N ASP A 111 -17.77 -4.49 -17.52
CA ASP A 111 -17.46 -5.91 -17.60
C ASP A 111 -18.14 -6.46 -18.85
N SER A 112 -17.40 -6.65 -19.91
CA SER A 112 -17.95 -7.13 -21.17
C SER A 112 -17.81 -8.65 -21.32
#